data_2619091ebd649f35a43c195cc65a2e16
#
_entry.id   2619091ebd649f35a43c195cc65a2e16
#
_cell.length_a   1.000
_cell.length_b   1.000
_cell.length_c   1.000
_cell.angle_alpha   90.00
_cell.angle_beta   90.00
_cell.angle_gamma   90.00
#
_symmetry.space_group_name_H-M   'P 1'
#
loop_
_entity.id
_entity.type
_entity.pdbx_description
1 polymer ?
#
loop_
_entity_poly.entity_id
_entity_poly.type
_entity_poly.pdbx_seq_one_letter_code
_entity_poly.pdbx_strand_id
1 'polypeptide(L)'
;MGKSKKKTKNQKTVPVAPPGDVTVDQAVELLKAPGLGFERVQHIPGSTYKNSSTVIIIPSARPVPHKVIQSWLGLLAPMNQKRAILFTTGNEVGAGYNAMIAEILKNPELQKWKYVMTLEDDNIPPPDAHIRLLESIEWGNYDAVSGLYFTKGEHNMPMAYGDPAEFARTGVLDFKPRDVRTALASGQIMPVNGIAMGCGLWKMDLFREFAPPWYVTVNDVVEGKGAQCFTQDLWFCERAVRAGKRFAVDMRVKVGHMDPATGIIY
;
A
#
# COMPACT_ATOMS: atom_id res chain seq x y z
N MET A 1 43.22 59.39 -30.29
CA MET A 1 43.02 58.94 -28.89
C MET A 1 41.54 59.07 -28.53
N GLY A 2 40.79 58.02 -28.70
CA GLY A 2 39.36 57.97 -28.41
C GLY A 2 39.06 57.03 -27.23
N LYS A 3 38.60 57.58 -26.12
CA LYS A 3 38.22 56.81 -24.91
C LYS A 3 36.80 56.26 -25.08
N SER A 4 36.67 54.95 -25.20
CA SER A 4 35.38 54.21 -25.13
C SER A 4 34.92 54.16 -23.71
N LYS A 5 33.71 54.72 -23.44
CA LYS A 5 32.97 54.55 -22.15
C LYS A 5 32.15 53.28 -22.20
N LYS A 6 32.53 52.26 -21.42
CA LYS A 6 31.70 51.10 -21.12
C LYS A 6 30.52 51.52 -20.23
N LYS A 7 29.29 51.37 -20.72
CA LYS A 7 28.07 51.47 -19.91
C LYS A 7 27.89 50.18 -19.11
N THR A 8 28.02 50.27 -17.81
CA THR A 8 27.67 49.21 -16.86
C THR A 8 26.15 49.13 -16.78
N LYS A 9 25.57 47.99 -17.16
CA LYS A 9 24.15 47.71 -16.94
C LYS A 9 23.95 47.42 -15.46
N ASN A 10 23.17 48.27 -14.75
CA ASN A 10 22.67 48.00 -13.42
C ASN A 10 21.76 46.77 -13.47
N GLN A 11 22.22 45.66 -12.93
CA GLN A 11 21.36 44.57 -12.56
C GLN A 11 20.54 45.02 -11.33
N LYS A 12 19.24 45.18 -11.52
CA LYS A 12 18.29 45.32 -10.40
C LYS A 12 18.29 44.00 -9.63
N THR A 13 18.86 43.99 -8.45
CA THR A 13 18.67 42.93 -7.45
C THR A 13 17.22 42.94 -7.01
N VAL A 14 16.50 41.88 -7.30
CA VAL A 14 15.16 41.63 -6.76
C VAL A 14 15.33 41.38 -5.26
N PRO A 15 14.61 42.10 -4.38
CA PRO A 15 14.70 41.85 -2.97
C PRO A 15 14.17 40.45 -2.69
N VAL A 16 15.00 39.58 -2.11
CA VAL A 16 14.57 38.32 -1.54
C VAL A 16 13.85 38.67 -0.25
N ALA A 17 12.53 38.52 -0.24
CA ALA A 17 11.73 38.61 0.99
C ALA A 17 12.20 37.52 1.96
N PRO A 18 12.17 37.76 3.29
CA PRO A 18 12.45 36.73 4.27
C PRO A 18 11.37 35.62 4.15
N PRO A 19 11.69 34.36 4.50
CA PRO A 19 10.76 33.27 4.41
C PRO A 19 9.63 33.46 5.42
N GLY A 20 8.59 34.20 5.00
CA GLY A 20 7.28 34.17 5.63
C GLY A 20 6.52 33.00 5.03
N ASP A 21 5.60 32.41 5.81
CA ASP A 21 4.76 31.28 5.41
C ASP A 21 4.08 31.55 4.07
N VAL A 22 4.71 31.10 2.97
CA VAL A 22 4.11 31.12 1.65
C VAL A 22 3.02 30.04 1.63
N THR A 23 1.79 30.43 1.42
CA THR A 23 0.70 29.45 1.28
C THR A 23 0.93 28.63 0.01
N VAL A 24 0.40 27.41 -0.02
CA VAL A 24 0.53 26.51 -1.18
C VAL A 24 0.01 27.18 -2.46
N ASP A 25 -1.07 27.94 -2.38
CA ASP A 25 -1.64 28.67 -3.50
C ASP A 25 -0.71 29.77 -4.03
N GLN A 26 -0.01 30.46 -3.14
CA GLN A 26 1.01 31.45 -3.52
C GLN A 26 2.23 30.79 -4.19
N ALA A 27 2.64 29.60 -3.71
CA ALA A 27 3.71 28.83 -4.34
C ALA A 27 3.31 28.35 -5.74
N VAL A 28 2.06 27.89 -5.93
CA VAL A 28 1.53 27.47 -7.23
C VAL A 28 1.46 28.64 -8.21
N GLU A 29 1.06 29.83 -7.78
CA GLU A 29 1.06 31.05 -8.62
C GLU A 29 2.47 31.49 -9.00
N LEU A 30 3.45 31.38 -8.10
CA LEU A 30 4.86 31.66 -8.38
C LEU A 30 5.43 30.70 -9.45
N LEU A 31 5.03 29.44 -9.44
CA LEU A 31 5.45 28.44 -10.41
C LEU A 31 4.80 28.62 -11.80
N LYS A 32 3.67 29.32 -11.88
CA LYS A 32 3.02 29.69 -13.15
C LYS A 32 3.61 30.94 -13.80
N ALA A 33 4.55 31.63 -13.13
CA ALA A 33 5.13 32.83 -13.65
C ALA A 33 5.86 32.59 -15.01
N PRO A 34 5.69 33.47 -16.02
CA PRO A 34 6.30 33.29 -17.32
C PRO A 34 7.83 33.22 -17.22
N GLY A 35 8.42 32.18 -17.77
CA GLY A 35 9.88 32.00 -17.84
C GLY A 35 10.45 30.87 -16.99
N LEU A 36 9.65 30.16 -16.17
CA LEU A 36 10.13 29.02 -15.40
C LEU A 36 9.99 27.67 -16.14
N GLY A 37 9.40 27.64 -17.34
CA GLY A 37 9.38 26.46 -18.20
C GLY A 37 8.45 25.32 -17.73
N PHE A 38 7.60 25.56 -16.74
CA PHE A 38 6.64 24.57 -16.28
C PHE A 38 5.30 24.72 -17.01
N GLU A 39 5.01 23.82 -17.94
CA GLU A 39 3.74 23.82 -18.67
C GLU A 39 2.57 23.26 -17.84
N ARG A 40 2.85 22.49 -16.81
CA ARG A 40 1.85 21.92 -15.87
C ARG A 40 2.34 21.89 -14.45
N VAL A 41 1.65 22.61 -13.57
CA VAL A 41 1.77 22.43 -12.13
C VAL A 41 0.57 21.64 -11.66
N GLN A 42 0.78 20.40 -11.21
CA GLN A 42 -0.27 19.60 -10.59
C GLN A 42 -0.23 19.86 -9.08
N HIS A 43 -1.25 20.51 -8.56
CA HIS A 43 -1.43 20.65 -7.12
C HIS A 43 -1.89 19.31 -6.55
N ILE A 44 -1.01 18.66 -5.78
CA ILE A 44 -1.38 17.51 -4.97
C ILE A 44 -1.78 18.07 -3.61
N PRO A 45 -3.04 17.90 -3.17
CA PRO A 45 -3.47 18.44 -1.88
C PRO A 45 -2.54 17.96 -0.77
N GLY A 46 -1.88 18.90 -0.09
CA GLY A 46 -0.89 18.57 0.96
C GLY A 46 -1.47 17.75 2.12
N SER A 47 -2.79 17.69 2.27
CA SER A 47 -3.49 16.80 3.19
C SER A 47 -3.32 15.32 2.86
N THR A 48 -3.15 14.95 1.57
CA THR A 48 -2.95 13.57 1.13
C THR A 48 -1.64 12.99 1.66
N TYR A 49 -0.61 13.83 1.80
CA TYR A 49 0.71 13.43 2.25
C TYR A 49 1.04 13.84 3.69
N LYS A 50 0.22 14.66 4.33
CA LYS A 50 0.50 15.19 5.68
C LYS A 50 0.54 14.13 6.77
N ASN A 51 -0.07 12.97 6.56
CA ASN A 51 -0.03 11.86 7.51
C ASN A 51 -0.12 10.51 6.78
N SER A 52 0.95 10.13 6.10
CA SER A 52 1.09 8.81 5.47
C SER A 52 2.01 7.91 6.29
N SER A 53 2.08 8.14 7.61
CA SER A 53 2.89 7.34 8.53
C SER A 53 2.49 5.86 8.43
N THR A 54 3.48 5.00 8.17
CA THR A 54 3.25 3.59 7.87
C THR A 54 4.17 2.70 8.68
N VAL A 55 3.60 1.73 9.39
CA VAL A 55 4.33 0.61 9.98
C VAL A 55 4.28 -0.55 9.01
N ILE A 56 5.44 -0.99 8.54
CA ILE A 56 5.57 -2.18 7.70
C ILE A 56 5.80 -3.36 8.62
N ILE A 57 5.01 -4.41 8.50
CA ILE A 57 5.10 -5.62 9.31
C ILE A 57 5.39 -6.84 8.44
N ILE A 58 6.38 -7.62 8.86
CA ILE A 58 6.91 -8.75 8.11
C ILE A 58 7.04 -9.96 9.03
N PRO A 59 6.08 -10.90 9.04
CA PRO A 59 6.28 -12.18 9.69
C PRO A 59 7.20 -13.06 8.83
N SER A 60 8.14 -13.75 9.47
CA SER A 60 8.98 -14.73 8.81
C SER A 60 9.28 -15.90 9.73
N ALA A 61 9.10 -17.11 9.23
CA ALA A 61 9.44 -18.34 9.95
C ALA A 61 10.72 -19.00 9.40
N ARG A 62 11.38 -18.41 8.39
CA ARG A 62 12.49 -18.99 7.63
C ARG A 62 13.51 -17.94 7.20
N PRO A 63 14.71 -18.33 6.74
CA PRO A 63 15.64 -17.41 6.08
C PRO A 63 15.02 -16.76 4.86
N VAL A 64 15.14 -15.46 4.74
CA VAL A 64 14.53 -14.68 3.64
C VAL A 64 15.49 -14.62 2.46
N PRO A 65 15.05 -14.91 1.22
CA PRO A 65 15.89 -14.78 0.04
C PRO A 65 16.39 -13.35 -0.16
N HIS A 66 17.63 -13.20 -0.58
CA HIS A 66 18.26 -11.88 -0.75
C HIS A 66 17.52 -10.96 -1.74
N LYS A 67 16.89 -11.50 -2.78
CA LYS A 67 16.06 -10.73 -3.73
C LYS A 67 14.84 -10.08 -3.05
N VAL A 68 14.23 -10.78 -2.12
CA VAL A 68 13.11 -10.27 -1.32
C VAL A 68 13.60 -9.14 -0.42
N ILE A 69 14.70 -9.34 0.31
CA ILE A 69 15.30 -8.29 1.16
C ILE A 69 15.67 -7.06 0.30
N GLN A 70 16.28 -7.27 -0.87
CA GLN A 70 16.63 -6.19 -1.79
C GLN A 70 15.40 -5.37 -2.21
N SER A 71 14.26 -6.02 -2.48
CA SER A 71 13.02 -5.32 -2.85
C SER A 71 12.49 -4.48 -1.69
N TRP A 72 12.55 -4.97 -0.45
CA TRP A 72 12.12 -4.21 0.72
C TRP A 72 13.00 -2.97 0.98
N LEU A 73 14.32 -3.12 0.82
CA LEU A 73 15.26 -2.00 0.94
C LEU A 73 15.07 -0.96 -0.18
N GLY A 74 14.61 -1.40 -1.35
CA GLY A 74 14.32 -0.56 -2.51
C GLY A 74 12.97 0.16 -2.46
N LEU A 75 12.11 -0.11 -1.47
CA LEU A 75 10.81 0.52 -1.37
C LEU A 75 10.93 2.03 -1.12
N LEU A 76 10.39 2.80 -2.04
CA LEU A 76 10.24 4.25 -1.91
C LEU A 76 9.20 4.57 -0.84
N ALA A 77 9.43 5.66 -0.13
CA ALA A 77 8.51 6.19 0.86
C ALA A 77 8.20 7.66 0.56
N PRO A 78 7.01 8.16 0.92
CA PRO A 78 6.72 9.58 0.80
C PRO A 78 7.71 10.40 1.63
N MET A 79 8.16 11.53 1.07
CA MET A 79 9.08 12.43 1.78
C MET A 79 8.44 12.97 3.06
N ASN A 80 9.26 13.14 4.10
CA ASN A 80 8.86 13.67 5.40
C ASN A 80 7.75 12.87 6.11
N GLN A 81 7.58 11.60 5.77
CA GLN A 81 6.65 10.69 6.45
C GLN A 81 7.40 9.68 7.33
N LYS A 82 6.78 9.33 8.45
CA LYS A 82 7.33 8.32 9.36
C LYS A 82 7.13 6.92 8.75
N ARG A 83 8.18 6.12 8.77
CA ARG A 83 8.15 4.72 8.38
C ARG A 83 8.94 3.88 9.38
N ALA A 84 8.37 2.78 9.82
CA ALA A 84 9.05 1.75 10.62
C ALA A 84 8.87 0.40 9.93
N ILE A 85 9.85 -0.48 10.07
CA ILE A 85 9.77 -1.88 9.63
C ILE A 85 9.94 -2.75 10.86
N LEU A 86 8.97 -3.63 11.10
CA LEU A 86 8.96 -4.56 12.21
C LEU A 86 8.96 -5.99 11.68
N PHE A 87 9.79 -6.83 12.31
CA PHE A 87 9.87 -8.25 11.99
C PHE A 87 9.36 -9.08 13.16
N THR A 88 8.69 -10.18 12.89
CA THR A 88 8.46 -11.26 13.85
C THR A 88 8.93 -12.58 13.27
N THR A 89 9.46 -13.44 14.11
CA THR A 89 10.01 -14.73 13.68
C THR A 89 9.42 -15.88 14.51
N GLY A 90 9.35 -17.06 13.90
CA GLY A 90 9.01 -18.29 14.60
C GLY A 90 7.52 -18.49 14.91
N ASN A 91 6.64 -17.61 14.43
CA ASN A 91 5.20 -17.76 14.57
C ASN A 91 4.55 -18.26 13.26
N GLU A 92 3.39 -18.88 13.37
CA GLU A 92 2.46 -19.01 12.25
C GLU A 92 2.10 -17.60 11.75
N VAL A 93 1.89 -17.44 10.43
CA VAL A 93 1.75 -16.14 9.77
C VAL A 93 0.66 -15.26 10.41
N GLY A 94 -0.55 -15.80 10.59
CA GLY A 94 -1.66 -15.08 11.20
C GLY A 94 -1.37 -14.70 12.66
N ALA A 95 -0.77 -15.61 13.43
CA ALA A 95 -0.37 -15.33 14.81
C ALA A 95 0.73 -14.23 14.87
N GLY A 96 1.67 -14.25 13.94
CA GLY A 96 2.70 -13.22 13.80
C GLY A 96 2.10 -11.85 13.54
N TYR A 97 1.19 -11.73 12.58
CA TYR A 97 0.49 -10.48 12.31
C TYR A 97 -0.32 -9.98 13.51
N ASN A 98 -1.08 -10.87 14.16
CA ASN A 98 -1.85 -10.52 15.36
C ASN A 98 -0.97 -9.96 16.49
N ALA A 99 0.15 -10.62 16.76
CA ALA A 99 1.10 -10.17 17.78
C ALA A 99 1.65 -8.78 17.48
N MET A 100 2.07 -8.55 16.23
CA MET A 100 2.64 -7.26 15.82
C MET A 100 1.61 -6.13 15.86
N ILE A 101 0.39 -6.37 15.39
CA ILE A 101 -0.68 -5.37 15.44
C ILE A 101 -1.03 -5.04 16.90
N ALA A 102 -1.12 -6.05 17.77
CA ALA A 102 -1.36 -5.82 19.19
C ALA A 102 -0.27 -4.95 19.84
N GLU A 103 1.01 -5.19 19.53
CA GLU A 103 2.10 -4.36 20.02
C GLU A 103 2.12 -2.95 19.43
N ILE A 104 1.78 -2.78 18.16
CA ILE A 104 1.62 -1.47 17.53
C ILE A 104 0.53 -0.66 18.22
N LEU A 105 -0.61 -1.27 18.50
CA LEU A 105 -1.74 -0.59 19.15
C LEU A 105 -1.50 -0.26 20.62
N LYS A 106 -0.59 -0.96 21.30
CA LYS A 106 -0.13 -0.66 22.67
C LYS A 106 0.93 0.45 22.68
N ASN A 107 1.69 0.61 21.59
CA ASN A 107 2.78 1.57 21.54
C ASN A 107 2.24 3.01 21.44
N PRO A 108 2.57 3.95 22.36
CA PRO A 108 2.00 5.30 22.40
C PRO A 108 2.26 6.15 21.14
N GLU A 109 3.34 5.84 20.41
CA GLU A 109 3.67 6.54 19.17
C GLU A 109 3.09 5.83 17.95
N LEU A 110 3.32 4.52 17.79
CA LEU A 110 2.92 3.78 16.60
C LEU A 110 1.40 3.69 16.46
N GLN A 111 0.66 3.61 17.55
CA GLN A 111 -0.81 3.61 17.51
C GLN A 111 -1.41 4.86 16.85
N LYS A 112 -0.69 5.97 16.77
CA LYS A 112 -1.14 7.22 16.14
C LYS A 112 -0.91 7.23 14.63
N TRP A 113 -0.17 6.26 14.11
CA TRP A 113 0.15 6.20 12.70
C TRP A 113 -1.07 5.79 11.88
N LYS A 114 -1.05 6.16 10.59
CA LYS A 114 -2.24 6.04 9.74
C LYS A 114 -2.40 4.68 9.09
N TYR A 115 -1.28 4.03 8.77
CA TYR A 115 -1.30 2.79 7.99
C TYR A 115 -0.43 1.69 8.61
N VAL A 116 -0.88 0.45 8.35
CA VAL A 116 -0.08 -0.76 8.43
C VAL A 116 0.12 -1.28 7.01
N MET A 117 1.35 -1.57 6.63
CA MET A 117 1.66 -2.29 5.40
C MET A 117 2.10 -3.71 5.75
N THR A 118 1.45 -4.70 5.15
CA THR A 118 1.83 -6.10 5.29
C THR A 118 2.74 -6.50 4.14
N LEU A 119 3.82 -7.21 4.45
CA LEU A 119 4.69 -7.87 3.48
C LEU A 119 4.96 -9.29 3.96
N GLU A 120 5.10 -10.22 3.01
CA GLU A 120 5.49 -11.59 3.33
C GLU A 120 6.91 -11.89 2.84
N ASP A 121 7.54 -12.90 3.43
CA ASP A 121 8.96 -13.21 3.29
C ASP A 121 9.33 -13.86 1.94
N ASP A 122 8.39 -13.89 1.02
CA ASP A 122 8.54 -14.36 -0.37
C ASP A 122 7.91 -13.44 -1.42
N ASN A 123 7.43 -12.28 -1.01
CA ASN A 123 6.90 -11.28 -1.93
C ASN A 123 7.95 -10.22 -2.30
N ILE A 124 8.00 -9.90 -3.59
CA ILE A 124 8.95 -8.94 -4.19
C ILE A 124 8.15 -7.74 -4.71
N PRO A 125 7.84 -6.75 -3.85
CA PRO A 125 7.14 -5.55 -4.29
C PRO A 125 8.02 -4.70 -5.22
N PRO A 126 7.42 -4.03 -6.23
CA PRO A 126 8.13 -3.03 -7.02
C PRO A 126 8.51 -1.82 -6.14
N PRO A 127 9.56 -1.05 -6.51
CA PRO A 127 10.05 0.04 -5.69
C PRO A 127 8.99 1.10 -5.31
N ASP A 128 8.05 1.37 -6.20
CA ASP A 128 6.99 2.37 -6.02
C ASP A 128 5.71 1.81 -5.36
N ALA A 129 5.71 0.52 -4.94
CA ALA A 129 4.54 -0.13 -4.38
C ALA A 129 3.89 0.66 -3.25
N HIS A 130 4.66 1.07 -2.25
CA HIS A 130 4.14 1.80 -1.10
C HIS A 130 3.47 3.13 -1.51
N ILE A 131 4.08 3.89 -2.41
CA ILE A 131 3.53 5.17 -2.89
C ILE A 131 2.24 4.94 -3.66
N ARG A 132 2.20 3.95 -4.58
CA ARG A 132 0.99 3.64 -5.34
C ARG A 132 -0.16 3.14 -4.48
N LEU A 133 0.13 2.30 -3.50
CA LEU A 133 -0.90 1.84 -2.56
C LEU A 133 -1.46 2.99 -1.72
N LEU A 134 -0.62 3.95 -1.30
CA LEU A 134 -1.06 5.17 -0.63
C LEU A 134 -1.98 6.02 -1.52
N GLU A 135 -1.62 6.21 -2.78
CA GLU A 135 -2.47 6.91 -3.75
C GLU A 135 -3.84 6.22 -3.87
N SER A 136 -3.81 4.91 -4.07
CA SER A 136 -5.03 4.13 -4.31
C SER A 136 -5.98 4.10 -3.12
N ILE A 137 -5.45 3.95 -1.91
CA ILE A 137 -6.27 3.91 -0.68
C ILE A 137 -6.93 5.27 -0.41
N GLU A 138 -6.22 6.37 -0.68
CA GLU A 138 -6.76 7.72 -0.47
C GLU A 138 -7.76 8.12 -1.57
N TRP A 139 -7.40 7.95 -2.84
CA TRP A 139 -8.24 8.38 -3.96
C TRP A 139 -9.51 7.53 -4.11
N GLY A 140 -9.38 6.22 -3.90
CA GLY A 140 -10.51 5.30 -3.98
C GLY A 140 -11.35 5.25 -2.71
N ASN A 141 -10.92 5.91 -1.63
CA ASN A 141 -11.52 5.81 -0.30
C ASN A 141 -11.71 4.35 0.12
N TYR A 142 -10.68 3.53 -0.09
CA TYR A 142 -10.65 2.15 0.38
C TYR A 142 -10.16 2.07 1.82
N ASP A 143 -10.51 0.99 2.51
CA ASP A 143 -10.01 0.71 3.86
C ASP A 143 -8.71 -0.10 3.83
N ALA A 144 -8.54 -0.92 2.78
CA ALA A 144 -7.26 -1.51 2.44
C ALA A 144 -7.11 -1.71 0.93
N VAL A 145 -5.85 -1.72 0.46
CA VAL A 145 -5.49 -1.95 -0.95
C VAL A 145 -4.25 -2.84 -1.00
N SER A 146 -4.21 -3.84 -1.89
CA SER A 146 -3.03 -4.65 -2.13
C SER A 146 -2.47 -4.46 -3.54
N GLY A 147 -1.21 -4.84 -3.74
CA GLY A 147 -0.67 -5.13 -5.06
C GLY A 147 -1.21 -6.45 -5.60
N LEU A 148 -1.13 -6.62 -6.93
CA LEU A 148 -1.48 -7.86 -7.59
C LEU A 148 -0.28 -8.81 -7.57
N TYR A 149 -0.50 -10.03 -7.12
CA TYR A 149 0.40 -11.17 -7.32
C TYR A 149 -0.42 -12.45 -7.48
N PHE A 150 0.27 -13.54 -7.76
CA PHE A 150 -0.35 -14.81 -8.12
C PHE A 150 0.06 -15.91 -7.15
N THR A 151 -0.78 -16.93 -7.01
CA THR A 151 -0.40 -18.14 -6.28
C THR A 151 0.78 -18.83 -6.97
N LYS A 152 1.62 -19.52 -6.19
CA LYS A 152 2.69 -20.36 -6.73
C LYS A 152 2.12 -21.61 -7.38
N GLY A 153 2.87 -22.15 -8.34
CA GLY A 153 2.55 -23.40 -9.01
C GLY A 153 1.80 -23.25 -10.34
N GLU A 154 1.34 -24.36 -10.89
CA GLU A 154 0.81 -24.44 -12.26
C GLU A 154 -0.46 -23.60 -12.50
N HIS A 155 -1.32 -23.47 -11.51
CA HIS A 155 -2.61 -22.78 -11.68
C HIS A 155 -2.51 -21.25 -11.64
N ASN A 156 -1.47 -20.71 -11.04
CA ASN A 156 -1.14 -19.28 -11.05
C ASN A 156 -2.37 -18.35 -10.91
N MET A 157 -3.14 -18.53 -9.83
CA MET A 157 -4.37 -17.77 -9.61
C MET A 157 -4.08 -16.39 -9.03
N PRO A 158 -4.77 -15.33 -9.50
CA PRO A 158 -4.60 -13.98 -8.96
C PRO A 158 -5.10 -13.88 -7.52
N MET A 159 -4.34 -13.20 -6.67
CA MET A 159 -4.69 -12.93 -5.27
C MET A 159 -5.62 -11.72 -5.15
N ALA A 160 -6.74 -11.79 -5.85
CA ALA A 160 -7.81 -10.80 -5.90
C ALA A 160 -9.16 -11.55 -5.86
N TYR A 161 -9.95 -11.36 -4.80
CA TYR A 161 -11.03 -12.27 -4.49
C TYR A 161 -12.41 -11.58 -4.40
N GLY A 162 -13.40 -12.22 -5.02
CA GLY A 162 -14.82 -11.87 -4.94
C GLY A 162 -15.16 -10.54 -5.61
N ASP A 163 -16.45 -10.37 -5.91
CA ASP A 163 -16.98 -9.17 -6.57
C ASP A 163 -17.89 -8.38 -5.64
N PRO A 164 -17.52 -7.16 -5.21
CA PRO A 164 -18.38 -6.32 -4.39
C PRO A 164 -19.73 -5.97 -5.05
N ALA A 165 -19.77 -5.83 -6.37
CA ALA A 165 -21.01 -5.55 -7.07
C ALA A 165 -21.97 -6.77 -7.04
N GLU A 166 -21.42 -7.97 -7.19
CA GLU A 166 -22.19 -9.20 -7.07
C GLU A 166 -22.66 -9.42 -5.62
N PHE A 167 -21.80 -9.16 -4.64
CA PHE A 167 -22.19 -9.20 -3.23
C PHE A 167 -23.32 -8.20 -2.93
N ALA A 168 -23.22 -6.96 -3.40
CA ALA A 168 -24.27 -5.96 -3.20
C ALA A 168 -25.60 -6.36 -3.86
N ARG A 169 -25.55 -7.05 -5.00
CA ARG A 169 -26.73 -7.50 -5.75
C ARG A 169 -27.40 -8.73 -5.12
N THR A 170 -26.63 -9.68 -4.61
CA THR A 170 -27.13 -11.00 -4.19
C THR A 170 -27.17 -11.20 -2.69
N GLY A 171 -26.42 -10.41 -1.92
CA GLY A 171 -26.17 -10.64 -0.50
C GLY A 171 -25.22 -11.84 -0.22
N VAL A 172 -24.75 -12.54 -1.26
CA VAL A 172 -23.85 -13.68 -1.12
C VAL A 172 -22.42 -13.23 -1.24
N LEU A 173 -21.69 -13.27 -0.13
CA LEU A 173 -20.27 -12.96 -0.09
C LEU A 173 -19.47 -14.19 -0.51
N ASP A 174 -18.66 -14.06 -1.55
CA ASP A 174 -17.71 -15.08 -1.98
C ASP A 174 -16.27 -14.52 -2.11
N PHE A 175 -15.31 -15.44 -2.21
CA PHE A 175 -13.89 -15.16 -2.37
C PHE A 175 -13.29 -15.94 -3.54
N LYS A 176 -14.07 -16.08 -4.61
CA LYS A 176 -13.53 -16.67 -5.85
C LYS A 176 -12.48 -15.76 -6.45
N PRO A 177 -11.37 -16.32 -6.97
CA PRO A 177 -10.39 -15.52 -7.71
C PRO A 177 -11.05 -14.77 -8.87
N ARG A 178 -10.70 -13.48 -9.02
CA ARG A 178 -11.25 -12.61 -10.08
C ARG A 178 -10.53 -12.83 -11.40
N ASP A 179 -11.23 -12.63 -12.52
CA ASP A 179 -10.55 -12.41 -13.80
C ASP A 179 -9.94 -10.99 -13.82
N VAL A 180 -8.62 -10.92 -13.81
CA VAL A 180 -7.87 -9.66 -13.72
C VAL A 180 -7.34 -9.17 -15.06
N ARG A 181 -7.52 -9.90 -16.17
CA ARG A 181 -6.88 -9.62 -17.46
C ARG A 181 -7.15 -8.21 -17.98
N THR A 182 -8.40 -7.79 -18.01
CA THR A 182 -8.79 -6.45 -18.50
C THR A 182 -8.28 -5.35 -17.57
N ALA A 183 -8.44 -5.51 -16.26
CA ALA A 183 -7.99 -4.54 -15.26
C ALA A 183 -6.46 -4.42 -15.24
N LEU A 184 -5.75 -5.54 -15.39
CA LEU A 184 -4.29 -5.58 -15.47
C LEU A 184 -3.77 -4.88 -16.73
N ALA A 185 -4.41 -5.09 -17.87
CA ALA A 185 -4.03 -4.46 -19.14
C ALA A 185 -4.18 -2.92 -19.10
N SER A 186 -5.17 -2.42 -18.37
CA SER A 186 -5.45 -0.98 -18.23
C SER A 186 -4.84 -0.33 -16.98
N GLY A 187 -4.20 -1.10 -16.09
CA GLY A 187 -3.63 -0.60 -14.84
C GLY A 187 -4.69 -0.03 -13.88
N GLN A 188 -5.88 -0.60 -13.87
CA GLN A 188 -6.98 -0.13 -13.02
C GLN A 188 -6.79 -0.53 -11.56
N ILE A 189 -7.49 0.17 -10.68
CA ILE A 189 -7.73 -0.24 -9.30
C ILE A 189 -9.03 -1.03 -9.29
N MET A 190 -8.95 -2.33 -9.00
CA MET A 190 -10.09 -3.24 -9.02
C MET A 190 -10.69 -3.40 -7.63
N PRO A 191 -11.95 -3.01 -7.38
CA PRO A 191 -12.65 -3.35 -6.16
C PRO A 191 -12.82 -4.87 -6.01
N VAL A 192 -12.59 -5.37 -4.79
CA VAL A 192 -12.67 -6.81 -4.46
C VAL A 192 -13.27 -7.02 -3.07
N ASN A 193 -13.74 -8.23 -2.77
CA ASN A 193 -14.18 -8.60 -1.42
C ASN A 193 -13.01 -9.04 -0.52
N GLY A 194 -11.92 -9.50 -1.10
CA GLY A 194 -10.75 -9.97 -0.35
C GLY A 194 -9.44 -9.65 -1.05
N ILE A 195 -8.46 -9.30 -0.25
CA ILE A 195 -7.08 -9.06 -0.65
C ILE A 195 -6.15 -9.95 0.18
N ALA A 196 -5.01 -10.27 -0.39
CA ALA A 196 -4.01 -11.04 0.30
C ALA A 196 -2.95 -10.14 0.98
N MET A 197 -2.20 -10.71 1.91
CA MET A 197 -1.31 -9.96 2.82
C MET A 197 0.11 -9.76 2.30
N GLY A 198 0.50 -10.43 1.24
CA GLY A 198 1.90 -10.41 0.76
C GLY A 198 2.42 -9.03 0.36
N CYS A 199 1.53 -8.12 -0.03
CA CYS A 199 1.84 -6.70 -0.24
C CYS A 199 0.55 -5.88 -0.12
N GLY A 200 0.10 -5.62 1.10
CA GLY A 200 -1.15 -4.91 1.39
C GLY A 200 -0.94 -3.67 2.24
N LEU A 201 -1.69 -2.61 1.98
CA LEU A 201 -1.74 -1.39 2.79
C LEU A 201 -3.13 -1.28 3.41
N TRP A 202 -3.18 -1.17 4.74
CA TRP A 202 -4.38 -1.19 5.56
C TRP A 202 -4.48 0.09 6.37
N LYS A 203 -5.65 0.71 6.46
CA LYS A 203 -5.86 1.78 7.43
C LYS A 203 -5.72 1.24 8.85
N MET A 204 -4.97 1.92 9.70
CA MET A 204 -4.81 1.53 11.12
C MET A 204 -6.15 1.47 11.85
N ASP A 205 -7.13 2.26 11.42
CA ASP A 205 -8.46 2.29 12.02
C ASP A 205 -9.19 0.94 11.93
N LEU A 206 -8.93 0.13 10.89
CA LEU A 206 -9.46 -1.24 10.83
C LEU A 206 -9.10 -2.05 12.08
N PHE A 207 -7.85 -1.96 12.52
CA PHE A 207 -7.37 -2.73 13.67
C PHE A 207 -7.83 -2.17 15.02
N ARG A 208 -8.32 -0.94 15.04
CA ARG A 208 -8.96 -0.34 16.22
C ARG A 208 -10.44 -0.68 16.31
N GLU A 209 -11.12 -0.73 15.16
CA GLU A 209 -12.55 -1.00 15.08
C GLU A 209 -12.89 -2.48 15.32
N PHE A 210 -12.01 -3.38 14.86
CA PHE A 210 -12.24 -4.82 15.00
C PHE A 210 -11.48 -5.38 16.19
N ALA A 211 -12.19 -6.12 17.06
CA ALA A 211 -11.54 -6.83 18.15
C ALA A 211 -10.62 -7.96 17.65
N PRO A 212 -9.46 -8.17 18.32
CA PRO A 212 -8.60 -9.31 18.02
C PRO A 212 -9.31 -10.66 18.32
N PRO A 213 -8.88 -11.77 17.71
CA PRO A 213 -7.83 -11.83 16.70
C PRO A 213 -8.29 -11.23 15.37
N TRP A 214 -7.37 -10.53 14.67
CA TRP A 214 -7.67 -9.97 13.35
C TRP A 214 -7.51 -11.01 12.26
N TYR A 215 -6.52 -11.89 12.37
CA TYR A 215 -6.16 -12.90 11.37
C TYR A 215 -6.20 -14.28 11.97
N VAL A 216 -7.00 -15.17 11.39
CA VAL A 216 -7.19 -16.55 11.87
C VAL A 216 -7.17 -17.49 10.67
N THR A 217 -6.25 -18.45 10.68
CA THR A 217 -6.27 -19.58 9.74
C THR A 217 -7.28 -20.61 10.25
N VAL A 218 -8.32 -20.86 9.47
CA VAL A 218 -9.35 -21.87 9.80
C VAL A 218 -9.09 -23.11 8.96
N ASN A 219 -8.92 -24.23 9.63
CA ASN A 219 -8.83 -25.56 9.00
C ASN A 219 -9.82 -26.47 9.71
N ASP A 220 -11.06 -26.51 9.22
CA ASP A 220 -12.11 -27.32 9.78
C ASP A 220 -12.50 -28.46 8.84
N VAL A 221 -12.82 -29.61 9.42
CA VAL A 221 -13.49 -30.70 8.72
C VAL A 221 -14.95 -30.67 9.13
N VAL A 222 -15.81 -30.24 8.19
CA VAL A 222 -17.25 -30.18 8.43
C VAL A 222 -17.89 -31.47 7.89
N GLU A 223 -18.59 -32.18 8.75
CA GLU A 223 -19.27 -33.43 8.37
C GLU A 223 -20.23 -33.17 7.20
N GLY A 224 -20.12 -34.01 6.17
CA GLY A 224 -20.91 -33.87 4.92
C GLY A 224 -20.46 -32.77 3.96
N LYS A 225 -19.50 -31.92 4.35
CA LYS A 225 -18.94 -30.84 3.47
C LYS A 225 -17.46 -30.98 3.18
N GLY A 226 -16.76 -31.87 3.89
CA GLY A 226 -15.32 -32.06 3.73
C GLY A 226 -14.48 -31.02 4.48
N ALA A 227 -13.20 -30.91 4.10
CA ALA A 227 -12.28 -29.95 4.68
C ALA A 227 -12.62 -28.54 4.17
N GLN A 228 -12.81 -27.60 5.08
CA GLN A 228 -12.91 -26.18 4.81
C GLN A 228 -11.62 -25.51 5.26
N CYS A 229 -10.89 -24.95 4.30
CA CYS A 229 -9.70 -24.17 4.59
C CYS A 229 -9.99 -22.69 4.25
N PHE A 230 -9.81 -21.83 5.23
CA PHE A 230 -9.98 -20.39 5.06
C PHE A 230 -8.74 -19.69 5.56
N THR A 231 -8.08 -18.96 4.67
CA THR A 231 -6.83 -18.28 4.99
C THR A 231 -7.07 -17.07 5.91
N GLN A 232 -6.07 -16.72 6.68
CA GLN A 232 -6.14 -15.68 7.71
C GLN A 232 -6.56 -14.31 7.15
N ASP A 233 -6.11 -13.97 5.97
CA ASP A 233 -6.43 -12.73 5.25
C ASP A 233 -7.91 -12.68 4.84
N LEU A 234 -8.42 -13.75 4.23
CA LEU A 234 -9.82 -13.83 3.81
C LEU A 234 -10.77 -13.89 5.01
N TRP A 235 -10.36 -14.51 6.12
CA TRP A 235 -11.13 -14.50 7.36
C TRP A 235 -11.33 -13.07 7.89
N PHE A 236 -10.29 -12.23 7.86
CA PHE A 236 -10.42 -10.82 8.23
C PHE A 236 -11.24 -10.04 7.22
N CYS A 237 -11.00 -10.26 5.92
CA CYS A 237 -11.74 -9.62 4.85
C CYS A 237 -13.25 -9.90 4.95
N GLU A 238 -13.66 -11.12 5.26
CA GLU A 238 -15.08 -11.47 5.44
C GLU A 238 -15.73 -10.60 6.51
N ARG A 239 -15.13 -10.54 7.70
CA ARG A 239 -15.64 -9.72 8.82
C ARG A 239 -15.74 -8.25 8.45
N ALA A 240 -14.70 -7.73 7.80
CA ALA A 240 -14.61 -6.33 7.43
C ALA A 240 -15.60 -5.95 6.32
N VAL A 241 -15.73 -6.76 5.27
CA VAL A 241 -16.71 -6.51 4.18
C VAL A 241 -18.14 -6.57 4.70
N ARG A 242 -18.48 -7.52 5.58
CA ARG A 242 -19.80 -7.57 6.24
C ARG A 242 -20.08 -6.34 7.10
N ALA A 243 -19.05 -5.67 7.61
CA ALA A 243 -19.13 -4.38 8.31
C ALA A 243 -19.07 -3.17 7.37
N GLY A 244 -19.16 -3.36 6.05
CA GLY A 244 -19.18 -2.28 5.06
C GLY A 244 -17.81 -1.72 4.67
N LYS A 245 -16.70 -2.40 5.03
CA LYS A 245 -15.36 -1.99 4.62
C LYS A 245 -15.11 -2.33 3.15
N ARG A 246 -14.28 -1.51 2.50
CA ARG A 246 -14.02 -1.56 1.06
C ARG A 246 -12.57 -1.89 0.78
N PHE A 247 -12.35 -2.89 -0.07
CA PHE A 247 -11.03 -3.35 -0.48
C PHE A 247 -10.83 -3.25 -1.98
N ALA A 248 -9.57 -3.13 -2.40
CA ALA A 248 -9.20 -3.14 -3.81
C ALA A 248 -7.82 -3.75 -4.04
N VAL A 249 -7.56 -4.14 -5.29
CA VAL A 249 -6.22 -4.51 -5.78
C VAL A 249 -5.78 -3.47 -6.81
N ASP A 250 -4.59 -2.90 -6.63
CA ASP A 250 -3.99 -1.98 -7.59
C ASP A 250 -3.18 -2.75 -8.62
N MET A 251 -3.70 -2.84 -9.85
CA MET A 251 -3.08 -3.57 -10.95
C MET A 251 -1.78 -2.94 -11.47
N ARG A 252 -1.46 -1.71 -11.04
CA ARG A 252 -0.18 -1.05 -11.34
C ARG A 252 0.96 -1.59 -10.45
N VAL A 253 0.62 -2.11 -9.27
CA VAL A 253 1.55 -2.69 -8.31
C VAL A 253 1.66 -4.18 -8.56
N LYS A 254 2.58 -4.57 -9.44
CA LYS A 254 2.83 -5.98 -9.79
C LYS A 254 3.89 -6.53 -8.86
N VAL A 255 3.49 -7.44 -8.00
CA VAL A 255 4.34 -8.03 -6.96
C VAL A 255 4.79 -9.42 -7.42
N GLY A 256 6.08 -9.70 -7.40
CA GLY A 256 6.58 -11.03 -7.63
C GLY A 256 6.33 -11.93 -6.42
N HIS A 257 5.96 -13.17 -6.63
CA HIS A 257 5.75 -14.17 -5.58
C HIS A 257 6.79 -15.28 -5.74
N MET A 258 7.85 -15.21 -4.95
CA MET A 258 8.98 -16.11 -5.05
C MET A 258 8.70 -17.44 -4.34
N ASP A 259 8.99 -18.53 -5.01
CA ASP A 259 9.13 -19.81 -4.33
C ASP A 259 10.57 -19.96 -3.81
N PRO A 260 10.79 -19.93 -2.50
CA PRO A 260 12.13 -20.00 -1.92
C PRO A 260 12.83 -21.34 -2.20
N ALA A 261 12.10 -22.41 -2.46
CA ALA A 261 12.67 -23.72 -2.71
C ALA A 261 13.23 -23.85 -4.14
N THR A 262 12.56 -23.24 -5.12
CA THR A 262 12.95 -23.32 -6.53
C THR A 262 13.61 -22.04 -7.06
N GLY A 263 13.39 -20.91 -6.38
CA GLY A 263 13.82 -19.60 -6.85
C GLY A 263 12.96 -19.01 -7.97
N ILE A 264 11.88 -19.69 -8.37
CA ILE A 264 10.94 -19.20 -9.38
C ILE A 264 10.13 -18.03 -8.80
N ILE A 265 9.91 -17.01 -9.62
CA ILE A 265 9.07 -15.85 -9.29
C ILE A 265 7.84 -15.90 -10.20
N TYR A 266 6.67 -15.95 -9.59
CA TYR A 266 5.38 -15.98 -10.24
C TYR A 266 4.78 -14.58 -10.35
#